data_f89df5b6253c7a23a3f87cb6d0cac860
#
_entry.id   f89df5b6253c7a23a3f87cb6d0cac860
#
_cell.length_a   1.000
_cell.length_b   1.000
_cell.length_c   1.000
_cell.angle_alpha   90.00
_cell.angle_beta   90.00
_cell.angle_gamma   90.00
#
_symmetry.space_group_name_H-M   'P 1'
#
loop_
_entity.id
_entity.type
_entity.pdbx_description
1 polymer ?
#
loop_
_entity_poly.entity_id
_entity_poly.type
_entity_poly.pdbx_seq_one_letter_code
_entity_poly.pdbx_strand_id
1 'polypeptide(L)'
;MFTDQGPTLCELAVQALSSVERGYDLLAPKFDQTPFRTPDVVLDAVGRALAGLGLYGTGLDLCCGTGAGLRVLREAGVGRAVGVDFSGGMLDVARRGEPTADCVRADALALPFGEVFDLVVSFGAFGHFLPREWPRLFSEVCQVLRPGGQFAFPLPAPMGPGSLGYWAMLGFDGAMRVRNAVWRPPFVMYYRPFRLGDVRRELDRAGFDVALHALSELGERPDGSPRCGLVVATRR
;
A
#
# COMPACT_ATOMS: atom_id res chain seq x y z
N MET A 1 -14.75 -9.35 -8.46
CA MET A 1 -15.77 -9.15 -9.49
C MET A 1 -16.22 -7.71 -9.32
N PHE A 2 -16.33 -6.92 -10.38
CA PHE A 2 -16.80 -5.54 -10.27
C PHE A 2 -18.28 -5.56 -9.90
N THR A 3 -18.66 -4.71 -8.96
CA THR A 3 -20.06 -4.55 -8.52
C THR A 3 -20.79 -3.60 -9.46
N ASP A 4 -22.12 -3.59 -9.46
CA ASP A 4 -22.93 -2.64 -10.25
C ASP A 4 -22.66 -1.17 -9.90
N GLN A 5 -22.05 -0.90 -8.73
CA GLN A 5 -21.61 0.43 -8.27
C GLN A 5 -20.13 0.71 -8.63
N GLY A 6 -19.42 -0.27 -9.18
CA GLY A 6 -18.03 -0.16 -9.57
C GLY A 6 -17.83 0.60 -10.88
N PRO A 7 -16.58 0.80 -11.30
CA PRO A 7 -16.27 1.44 -12.57
C PRO A 7 -16.74 0.59 -13.74
N THR A 8 -17.30 1.24 -14.75
CA THR A 8 -17.68 0.62 -16.02
C THR A 8 -16.45 0.28 -16.86
N LEU A 9 -16.60 -0.61 -17.85
CA LEU A 9 -15.53 -0.92 -18.79
C LEU A 9 -15.01 0.32 -19.53
N CYS A 10 -15.91 1.27 -19.85
CA CYS A 10 -15.54 2.52 -20.50
C CYS A 10 -14.68 3.40 -19.57
N GLU A 11 -15.05 3.54 -18.30
CA GLU A 11 -14.26 4.26 -17.29
C GLU A 11 -12.88 3.64 -17.09
N LEU A 12 -12.80 2.30 -17.05
CA LEU A 12 -11.53 1.59 -16.97
C LEU A 12 -10.66 1.78 -18.22
N ALA A 13 -11.28 1.82 -19.41
CA ALA A 13 -10.56 2.10 -20.66
C ALA A 13 -10.01 3.53 -20.67
N VAL A 14 -10.80 4.53 -20.25
CA VAL A 14 -10.36 5.92 -20.12
C VAL A 14 -9.24 6.04 -19.10
N GLN A 15 -9.36 5.38 -17.96
CA GLN A 15 -8.30 5.30 -16.94
C GLN A 15 -7.01 4.73 -17.55
N ALA A 16 -7.12 3.59 -18.22
CA ALA A 16 -5.96 2.90 -18.81
C ALA A 16 -5.24 3.71 -19.90
N LEU A 17 -5.91 4.65 -20.54
CA LEU A 17 -5.36 5.55 -21.56
C LEU A 17 -4.90 6.91 -20.99
N SER A 18 -5.15 7.17 -19.70
CA SER A 18 -4.77 8.39 -19.01
C SER A 18 -3.36 8.29 -18.40
N SER A 19 -2.82 9.42 -17.90
CA SER A 19 -1.68 9.38 -16.98
C SER A 19 -2.04 8.66 -15.69
N VAL A 20 -1.03 8.16 -14.94
CA VAL A 20 -1.26 7.48 -13.65
C VAL A 20 -2.09 8.34 -12.71
N GLU A 21 -1.70 9.61 -12.54
CA GLU A 21 -2.41 10.58 -11.71
C GLU A 21 -3.87 10.76 -12.14
N ARG A 22 -4.09 11.11 -13.41
CA ARG A 22 -5.45 11.32 -13.93
C ARG A 22 -6.29 10.04 -13.88
N GLY A 23 -5.68 8.88 -14.09
CA GLY A 23 -6.35 7.58 -13.98
C GLY A 23 -6.87 7.33 -12.56
N TYR A 24 -6.09 7.67 -11.55
CA TYR A 24 -6.52 7.57 -10.15
C TYR A 24 -7.54 8.64 -9.78
N ASP A 25 -7.40 9.89 -10.24
CA ASP A 25 -8.40 10.92 -10.03
C ASP A 25 -9.79 10.52 -10.58
N LEU A 26 -9.82 9.93 -11.77
CA LEU A 26 -11.07 9.43 -12.39
C LEU A 26 -11.66 8.23 -11.64
N LEU A 27 -10.80 7.37 -11.07
CA LEU A 27 -11.22 6.17 -10.36
C LEU A 27 -11.65 6.46 -8.92
N ALA A 28 -11.14 7.53 -8.31
CA ALA A 28 -11.29 7.83 -6.89
C ALA A 28 -12.73 7.71 -6.35
N PRO A 29 -13.79 8.21 -7.04
CA PRO A 29 -15.16 8.09 -6.53
C PRO A 29 -15.68 6.66 -6.42
N LYS A 30 -15.08 5.72 -7.17
CA LYS A 30 -15.51 4.32 -7.25
C LYS A 30 -14.41 3.35 -6.82
N PHE A 31 -13.27 3.85 -6.34
CA PHE A 31 -12.09 3.03 -6.00
C PHE A 31 -12.44 1.96 -4.96
N ASP A 32 -13.19 2.32 -3.93
CA ASP A 32 -13.57 1.42 -2.85
C ASP A 32 -14.49 0.27 -3.30
N GLN A 33 -15.08 0.37 -4.50
CA GLN A 33 -15.86 -0.68 -5.14
C GLN A 33 -15.02 -1.58 -6.06
N THR A 34 -13.71 -1.35 -6.12
CA THR A 34 -12.81 -2.15 -6.94
C THR A 34 -12.16 -3.27 -6.15
N PRO A 35 -11.73 -4.37 -6.81
CA PRO A 35 -10.94 -5.42 -6.17
C PRO A 35 -9.50 -4.97 -5.81
N PHE A 36 -9.13 -3.74 -6.12
CA PHE A 36 -7.81 -3.19 -5.84
C PHE A 36 -7.69 -2.59 -4.42
N ARG A 37 -8.84 -2.31 -3.78
CA ARG A 37 -8.89 -1.89 -2.39
C ARG A 37 -8.43 -3.02 -1.47
N THR A 38 -7.60 -2.70 -0.50
CA THR A 38 -7.23 -3.67 0.55
C THR A 38 -8.49 -4.08 1.33
N PRO A 39 -8.76 -5.40 1.47
CA PRO A 39 -9.94 -5.88 2.18
C PRO A 39 -10.00 -5.42 3.64
N ASP A 40 -11.20 -5.09 4.14
CA ASP A 40 -11.39 -4.61 5.52
C ASP A 40 -10.86 -5.59 6.55
N VAL A 41 -11.02 -6.90 6.34
CA VAL A 41 -10.47 -7.93 7.25
C VAL A 41 -8.95 -7.82 7.41
N VAL A 42 -8.23 -7.39 6.38
CA VAL A 42 -6.76 -7.17 6.45
C VAL A 42 -6.47 -5.87 7.19
N LEU A 43 -7.22 -4.80 6.88
CA LEU A 43 -7.07 -3.50 7.55
C LEU A 43 -7.31 -3.63 9.05
N ASP A 44 -8.38 -4.31 9.46
CA ASP A 44 -8.76 -4.54 10.86
C ASP A 44 -7.70 -5.38 11.58
N ALA A 45 -7.18 -6.43 10.92
CA ALA A 45 -6.12 -7.27 11.47
C ALA A 45 -4.82 -6.46 11.72
N VAL A 46 -4.45 -5.61 10.76
CA VAL A 46 -3.29 -4.72 10.92
C VAL A 46 -3.52 -3.69 12.02
N GLY A 47 -4.69 -3.07 12.09
CA GLY A 47 -5.03 -2.10 13.14
C GLY A 47 -4.89 -2.70 14.56
N ARG A 48 -5.44 -3.91 14.77
CA ARG A 48 -5.29 -4.62 16.04
C ARG A 48 -3.83 -4.97 16.36
N ALA A 49 -3.09 -5.44 15.38
CA ALA A 49 -1.68 -5.78 15.58
C ALA A 49 -0.86 -4.53 15.96
N LEU A 50 -1.05 -3.40 15.28
CA LEU A 50 -0.35 -2.14 15.55
C LEU A 50 -0.72 -1.60 16.95
N ALA A 51 -1.98 -1.64 17.35
CA ALA A 51 -2.41 -1.23 18.68
C ALA A 51 -1.74 -2.05 19.80
N GLY A 52 -1.38 -3.31 19.52
CA GLY A 52 -0.65 -4.18 20.44
C GLY A 52 0.87 -3.97 20.46
N LEU A 53 1.43 -3.29 19.45
CA LEU A 53 2.89 -3.11 19.36
C LEU A 53 3.39 -1.84 20.05
N GLY A 54 2.57 -0.81 20.23
CA GLY A 54 3.00 0.41 20.90
C GLY A 54 1.99 1.55 20.87
N LEU A 55 2.43 2.69 21.41
CA LEU A 55 1.70 3.95 21.36
C LEU A 55 2.40 4.87 20.36
N TYR A 56 1.63 5.45 19.44
CA TYR A 56 2.14 6.29 18.37
C TYR A 56 1.54 7.71 18.47
N GLY A 57 2.39 8.71 18.55
CA GLY A 57 1.95 10.11 18.57
C GLY A 57 1.51 10.59 17.19
N THR A 58 2.34 10.35 16.17
CA THR A 58 2.10 10.81 14.79
C THR A 58 2.31 9.68 13.81
N GLY A 59 1.33 9.45 12.92
CA GLY A 59 1.37 8.41 11.90
C GLY A 59 1.17 8.95 10.49
N LEU A 60 1.82 8.31 9.52
CA LEU A 60 1.71 8.58 8.09
C LEU A 60 1.09 7.39 7.36
N ASP A 61 0.04 7.61 6.58
CA ASP A 61 -0.45 6.67 5.57
C ASP A 61 0.19 7.03 4.22
N LEU A 62 1.15 6.21 3.79
CA LEU A 62 1.93 6.42 2.58
C LEU A 62 1.19 5.85 1.37
N CYS A 63 0.93 6.68 0.35
CA CYS A 63 0.04 6.39 -0.78
C CYS A 63 -1.36 6.04 -0.27
N CYS A 64 -1.94 6.96 0.49
CA CYS A 64 -3.15 6.71 1.28
C CYS A 64 -4.42 6.44 0.45
N GLY A 65 -4.40 6.75 -0.85
CA GLY A 65 -5.55 6.59 -1.72
C GLY A 65 -6.81 7.24 -1.14
N THR A 66 -7.87 6.47 -0.97
CA THR A 66 -9.14 6.90 -0.38
C THR A 66 -9.16 6.95 1.16
N GLY A 67 -8.01 6.69 1.83
CA GLY A 67 -7.86 6.86 3.27
C GLY A 67 -8.04 5.58 4.11
N ALA A 68 -7.94 4.40 3.49
CA ALA A 68 -8.07 3.14 4.22
C ALA A 68 -7.03 2.98 5.34
N GLY A 69 -5.78 3.39 5.12
CA GLY A 69 -4.74 3.36 6.13
C GLY A 69 -4.89 4.46 7.18
N LEU A 70 -5.48 5.61 6.84
CA LEU A 70 -5.83 6.64 7.84
C LEU A 70 -6.82 6.09 8.88
N ARG A 71 -7.82 5.30 8.43
CA ARG A 71 -8.73 4.58 9.33
C ARG A 71 -7.95 3.64 10.25
N VAL A 72 -7.00 2.88 9.72
CA VAL A 72 -6.15 1.97 10.50
C VAL A 72 -5.32 2.72 11.53
N LEU A 73 -4.72 3.86 11.18
CA LEU A 73 -3.97 4.70 12.12
C LEU A 73 -4.84 5.18 13.26
N ARG A 74 -6.06 5.65 12.97
CA ARG A 74 -7.03 6.07 13.99
C ARG A 74 -7.43 4.91 14.92
N GLU A 75 -7.71 3.73 14.36
CA GLU A 75 -8.08 2.53 15.12
C GLU A 75 -6.91 1.99 15.97
N ALA A 76 -5.67 2.17 15.51
CA ALA A 76 -4.46 1.87 16.27
C ALA A 76 -4.16 2.91 17.39
N GLY A 77 -4.99 3.95 17.53
CA GLY A 77 -4.83 4.96 18.59
C GLY A 77 -3.76 6.01 18.29
N VAL A 78 -3.40 6.22 17.02
CA VAL A 78 -2.45 7.27 16.63
C VAL A 78 -3.03 8.65 16.91
N GLY A 79 -2.28 9.51 17.61
CA GLY A 79 -2.75 10.82 18.04
C GLY A 79 -2.99 11.81 16.90
N ARG A 80 -2.10 11.82 15.89
CA ARG A 80 -2.23 12.63 14.66
C ARG A 80 -1.95 11.76 13.44
N ALA A 81 -2.90 11.70 12.52
CA ALA A 81 -2.75 10.97 11.27
C ALA A 81 -2.55 11.93 10.08
N VAL A 82 -1.62 11.59 9.22
CA VAL A 82 -1.33 12.29 7.96
C VAL A 82 -1.44 11.30 6.82
N GLY A 83 -2.14 11.65 5.74
CA GLY A 83 -2.19 10.88 4.50
C GLY A 83 -1.42 11.57 3.39
N VAL A 84 -0.63 10.81 2.64
CA VAL A 84 0.05 11.30 1.44
C VAL A 84 -0.37 10.49 0.24
N ASP A 85 -0.76 11.19 -0.81
CA ASP A 85 -1.00 10.61 -2.13
C ASP A 85 -0.65 11.63 -3.22
N PHE A 86 -0.33 11.16 -4.42
CA PHE A 86 -0.09 12.06 -5.56
C PHE A 86 -1.38 12.46 -6.28
N SER A 87 -2.47 11.67 -6.13
CA SER A 87 -3.78 11.93 -6.73
C SER A 87 -4.62 12.88 -5.85
N GLY A 88 -4.99 14.03 -6.42
CA GLY A 88 -5.89 14.97 -5.76
C GLY A 88 -7.27 14.38 -5.53
N GLY A 89 -7.80 13.64 -6.49
CA GLY A 89 -9.10 12.99 -6.40
C GLY A 89 -9.17 11.95 -5.29
N MET A 90 -8.10 11.16 -5.08
CA MET A 90 -7.99 10.22 -3.98
C MET A 90 -8.01 10.95 -2.63
N LEU A 91 -7.20 12.01 -2.49
CA LEU A 91 -7.15 12.81 -1.27
C LEU A 91 -8.50 13.48 -0.94
N ASP A 92 -9.28 13.87 -1.95
CA ASP A 92 -10.61 14.44 -1.73
C ASP A 92 -11.60 13.40 -1.16
N VAL A 93 -11.45 12.13 -1.54
CA VAL A 93 -12.22 11.03 -0.93
C VAL A 93 -11.73 10.79 0.50
N ALA A 94 -10.41 10.71 0.70
CA ALA A 94 -9.80 10.50 2.01
C ALA A 94 -10.23 11.57 3.03
N ARG A 95 -10.19 12.86 2.67
CA ARG A 95 -10.64 13.99 3.53
C ARG A 95 -12.09 13.87 3.96
N ARG A 96 -12.96 13.34 3.08
CA ARG A 96 -14.39 13.13 3.43
C ARG A 96 -14.58 11.93 4.37
N GLY A 97 -13.77 10.87 4.20
CA GLY A 97 -13.85 9.66 5.03
C GLY A 97 -13.21 9.83 6.40
N GLU A 98 -12.10 10.56 6.48
CA GLU A 98 -11.32 10.78 7.70
C GLU A 98 -11.02 12.28 7.88
N PRO A 99 -12.03 13.08 8.28
CA PRO A 99 -11.93 14.56 8.30
C PRO A 99 -10.97 15.10 9.35
N THR A 100 -10.54 14.27 10.31
CA THR A 100 -9.57 14.64 11.35
C THR A 100 -8.12 14.43 10.91
N ALA A 101 -7.89 13.76 9.77
CA ALA A 101 -6.56 13.52 9.24
C ALA A 101 -6.10 14.65 8.31
N ASP A 102 -4.83 14.97 8.38
CA ASP A 102 -4.20 15.89 7.42
C ASP A 102 -3.91 15.15 6.11
N CYS A 103 -4.34 15.68 4.96
CA CYS A 103 -4.07 15.10 3.66
C CYS A 103 -3.15 16.00 2.83
N VAL A 104 -1.99 15.49 2.46
CA VAL A 104 -0.95 16.21 1.72
C VAL A 104 -0.74 15.58 0.36
N ARG A 105 -0.75 16.39 -0.70
CA ARG A 105 -0.44 15.92 -2.04
C ARG A 105 1.08 15.94 -2.25
N ALA A 106 1.67 14.75 -2.40
CA ALA A 106 3.11 14.62 -2.65
C ALA A 106 3.46 13.28 -3.32
N ASP A 107 4.66 13.20 -3.86
CA ASP A 107 5.26 11.96 -4.36
C ASP A 107 5.89 11.19 -3.21
N ALA A 108 5.57 9.90 -3.09
CA ALA A 108 6.18 9.01 -2.10
C ALA A 108 7.71 8.87 -2.25
N LEU A 109 8.25 9.18 -3.43
CA LEU A 109 9.69 9.22 -3.69
C LEU A 109 10.33 10.57 -3.35
N ALA A 110 9.57 11.54 -2.83
CA ALA A 110 10.05 12.87 -2.42
C ALA A 110 9.11 13.45 -1.35
N LEU A 111 9.15 12.89 -0.15
CA LEU A 111 8.26 13.26 0.95
C LEU A 111 8.60 14.64 1.52
N PRO A 112 7.63 15.56 1.66
CA PRO A 112 7.87 16.92 2.12
C PRO A 112 7.90 17.04 3.65
N PHE A 113 8.47 16.05 4.35
CA PHE A 113 8.48 16.01 5.81
C PHE A 113 9.90 15.79 6.33
N GLY A 114 10.16 16.29 7.54
CA GLY A 114 11.31 15.89 8.35
C GLY A 114 11.02 14.66 9.22
N GLU A 115 11.86 14.38 10.17
CA GLU A 115 11.73 13.31 11.18
C GLU A 115 10.62 13.60 12.18
N VAL A 116 9.35 13.32 11.82
CA VAL A 116 8.18 13.67 12.63
C VAL A 116 7.24 12.52 12.92
N PHE A 117 7.41 11.37 12.25
CA PHE A 117 6.51 10.25 12.39
C PHE A 117 7.05 9.16 13.31
N ASP A 118 6.18 8.57 14.10
CA ASP A 118 6.45 7.40 14.94
C ASP A 118 6.06 6.11 14.21
N LEU A 119 5.08 6.21 13.29
CA LEU A 119 4.57 5.11 12.49
C LEU A 119 4.32 5.57 11.05
N VAL A 120 4.78 4.80 10.07
CA VAL A 120 4.37 4.88 8.68
C VAL A 120 3.65 3.59 8.32
N VAL A 121 2.48 3.68 7.69
CA VAL A 121 1.78 2.52 7.13
C VAL A 121 1.63 2.67 5.62
N SER A 122 1.47 1.55 4.90
CA SER A 122 1.15 1.58 3.48
C SER A 122 0.34 0.35 3.08
N PHE A 123 -0.73 0.54 2.32
CA PHE A 123 -1.64 -0.51 1.90
C PHE A 123 -1.77 -0.55 0.38
N GLY A 124 -1.38 -1.67 -0.22
CA GLY A 124 -1.54 -1.90 -1.66
C GLY A 124 -0.64 -1.10 -2.59
N ALA A 125 0.22 -0.21 -2.08
CA ALA A 125 0.99 0.73 -2.88
C ALA A 125 2.24 0.15 -3.57
N PHE A 126 2.86 -0.88 -2.99
CA PHE A 126 4.16 -1.38 -3.48
C PHE A 126 4.14 -1.90 -4.92
N GLY A 127 3.00 -2.38 -5.40
CA GLY A 127 2.83 -2.80 -6.78
C GLY A 127 3.02 -1.68 -7.82
N HIS A 128 3.02 -0.42 -7.38
CA HIS A 128 3.20 0.76 -8.25
C HIS A 128 4.65 1.19 -8.39
N PHE A 129 5.54 0.68 -7.54
CA PHE A 129 6.97 1.01 -7.59
C PHE A 129 7.77 -0.09 -8.30
N LEU A 130 8.66 0.33 -9.18
CA LEU A 130 9.62 -0.58 -9.78
C LEU A 130 10.68 -0.99 -8.73
N PRO A 131 11.27 -2.19 -8.83
CA PRO A 131 12.33 -2.61 -7.90
C PRO A 131 13.50 -1.62 -7.81
N ARG A 132 13.81 -0.88 -8.89
CA ARG A 132 14.84 0.17 -8.91
C ARG A 132 14.47 1.42 -8.09
N GLU A 133 13.20 1.59 -7.76
CA GLU A 133 12.66 2.73 -7.00
C GLU A 133 12.58 2.44 -5.49
N TRP A 134 12.57 1.16 -5.11
CA TRP A 134 12.50 0.75 -3.69
C TRP A 134 13.60 1.33 -2.81
N PRO A 135 14.88 1.39 -3.23
CA PRO A 135 15.92 2.01 -2.39
C PRO A 135 15.58 3.46 -2.04
N ARG A 136 15.05 4.22 -3.02
CA ARG A 136 14.64 5.61 -2.78
C ARG A 136 13.40 5.67 -1.89
N LEU A 137 12.36 4.87 -2.19
CA LEU A 137 11.13 4.82 -1.39
C LEU A 137 11.44 4.54 0.08
N PHE A 138 12.25 3.51 0.37
CA PHE A 138 12.56 3.14 1.75
C PHE A 138 13.50 4.15 2.42
N SER A 139 14.37 4.82 1.66
CA SER A 139 15.15 5.95 2.17
C SER A 139 14.27 7.13 2.57
N GLU A 140 13.28 7.50 1.76
CA GLU A 140 12.31 8.56 2.09
C GLU A 140 11.50 8.20 3.35
N VAL A 141 11.03 6.95 3.45
CA VAL A 141 10.32 6.47 4.65
C VAL A 141 11.22 6.52 5.89
N CYS A 142 12.49 6.11 5.75
CA CYS A 142 13.45 6.18 6.85
C CYS A 142 13.69 7.62 7.32
N GLN A 143 13.82 8.56 6.40
CA GLN A 143 14.08 9.96 6.70
C GLN A 143 12.94 10.67 7.45
N VAL A 144 11.69 10.27 7.19
CA VAL A 144 10.53 10.91 7.84
C VAL A 144 10.16 10.27 9.19
N LEU A 145 10.63 9.06 9.46
CA LEU A 145 10.46 8.39 10.75
C LEU A 145 11.45 8.94 11.78
N ARG A 146 11.04 9.02 13.03
CA ARG A 146 11.96 9.23 14.17
C ARG A 146 12.83 7.99 14.39
N PRO A 147 14.00 8.10 15.03
CA PRO A 147 14.75 6.92 15.51
C PRO A 147 13.84 6.01 16.36
N GLY A 148 13.84 4.71 16.08
CA GLY A 148 12.93 3.75 16.69
C GLY A 148 11.50 3.76 16.12
N GLY A 149 11.17 4.68 15.22
CA GLY A 149 9.90 4.70 14.51
C GLY A 149 9.74 3.51 13.57
N GLN A 150 8.52 3.16 13.25
CA GLN A 150 8.17 1.92 12.56
C GLN A 150 7.53 2.17 11.21
N PHE A 151 7.91 1.37 10.22
CA PHE A 151 7.23 1.26 8.93
C PHE A 151 6.53 -0.10 8.85
N ALA A 152 5.19 -0.10 8.70
CA ALA A 152 4.38 -1.29 8.75
C ALA A 152 3.49 -1.46 7.52
N PHE A 153 3.44 -2.66 6.96
CA PHE A 153 2.57 -2.99 5.82
C PHE A 153 2.24 -4.48 5.78
N PRO A 154 1.02 -4.86 5.36
CA PRO A 154 0.65 -6.25 5.21
C PRO A 154 1.35 -6.87 4.00
N LEU A 155 1.79 -8.11 4.17
CA LEU A 155 2.40 -8.92 3.12
C LEU A 155 1.63 -10.23 2.99
N PRO A 156 0.77 -10.37 1.97
CA PRO A 156 0.12 -11.64 1.68
C PRO A 156 1.15 -12.73 1.35
N ALA A 157 0.90 -13.95 1.81
CA ALA A 157 1.72 -15.08 1.44
C ALA A 157 1.68 -15.29 -0.09
N PRO A 158 2.81 -15.62 -0.73
CA PRO A 158 2.85 -15.84 -2.16
C PRO A 158 1.93 -16.99 -2.55
N MET A 159 1.13 -16.78 -3.60
CA MET A 159 0.32 -17.84 -4.17
C MET A 159 1.22 -18.90 -4.81
N GLY A 160 0.95 -20.17 -4.51
CA GLY A 160 1.69 -21.27 -5.08
C GLY A 160 1.26 -21.58 -6.53
N PRO A 161 2.13 -22.24 -7.33
CA PRO A 161 1.84 -22.60 -8.72
C PRO A 161 0.67 -23.59 -8.88
N GLY A 162 0.21 -24.20 -7.79
CA GLY A 162 -0.99 -25.04 -7.76
C GLY A 162 -2.31 -24.27 -7.73
N SER A 163 -2.31 -22.93 -7.62
CA SER A 163 -3.53 -22.13 -7.56
C SER A 163 -3.88 -21.49 -8.90
N LEU A 164 -5.17 -21.46 -9.25
CA LEU A 164 -5.66 -20.74 -10.44
C LEU A 164 -5.28 -19.24 -10.37
N GLY A 165 -5.29 -18.66 -9.15
CA GLY A 165 -4.90 -17.26 -8.92
C GLY A 165 -3.45 -16.97 -9.30
N TYR A 166 -2.53 -17.90 -9.07
CA TYR A 166 -1.13 -17.75 -9.50
C TYR A 166 -1.02 -17.58 -11.02
N TRP A 167 -1.68 -18.44 -11.78
CA TRP A 167 -1.65 -18.41 -13.25
C TRP A 167 -2.39 -17.18 -13.81
N ALA A 168 -3.51 -16.79 -13.17
CA ALA A 168 -4.25 -15.59 -13.55
C ALA A 168 -3.40 -14.33 -13.36
N MET A 169 -2.68 -14.21 -12.21
CA MET A 169 -1.78 -13.08 -11.97
C MET A 169 -0.58 -13.09 -12.91
N LEU A 170 0.00 -14.26 -13.19
CA LEU A 170 1.12 -14.37 -14.12
C LEU A 170 0.71 -13.98 -15.53
N GLY A 171 -0.46 -14.44 -15.98
CA GLY A 171 -1.05 -14.07 -17.27
C GLY A 171 -1.34 -12.57 -17.36
N PHE A 172 -1.88 -11.97 -16.29
CA PHE A 172 -2.13 -10.54 -16.21
C PHE A 172 -0.83 -9.73 -16.23
N ASP A 173 0.19 -10.08 -15.43
CA ASP A 173 1.51 -9.42 -15.46
C ASP A 173 2.15 -9.52 -16.84
N GLY A 174 2.06 -10.69 -17.49
CA GLY A 174 2.53 -10.89 -18.87
C GLY A 174 1.82 -9.98 -19.88
N ALA A 175 0.49 -9.93 -19.84
CA ALA A 175 -0.32 -9.07 -20.70
C ALA A 175 0.01 -7.58 -20.50
N MET A 176 0.18 -7.15 -19.24
CA MET A 176 0.54 -5.77 -18.93
C MET A 176 1.96 -5.41 -19.37
N ARG A 177 2.92 -6.35 -19.31
CA ARG A 177 4.28 -6.16 -19.84
C ARG A 177 4.28 -6.01 -21.35
N VAL A 178 3.56 -6.87 -22.07
CA VAL A 178 3.42 -6.78 -23.53
C VAL A 178 2.76 -5.45 -23.90
N ARG A 179 1.65 -5.10 -23.26
CA ARG A 179 0.99 -3.80 -23.46
C ARG A 179 1.96 -2.64 -23.25
N ASN A 180 2.71 -2.62 -22.14
CA ASN A 180 3.64 -1.55 -21.81
C ASN A 180 4.82 -1.46 -22.79
N ALA A 181 5.27 -2.61 -23.33
CA ALA A 181 6.33 -2.64 -24.34
C ALA A 181 5.87 -2.13 -25.72
N VAL A 182 4.63 -2.47 -26.12
CA VAL A 182 4.07 -2.13 -27.45
C VAL A 182 3.49 -0.72 -27.48
N TRP A 183 2.75 -0.34 -26.44
CA TRP A 183 1.97 0.90 -26.44
C TRP A 183 2.60 2.03 -25.62
N ARG A 184 3.51 1.73 -24.69
CA ARG A 184 4.10 2.71 -23.75
C ARG A 184 3.06 3.68 -23.17
N PRO A 185 1.95 3.18 -22.58
CA PRO A 185 0.89 4.04 -22.08
C PRO A 185 1.42 4.92 -20.96
N PRO A 186 0.89 6.13 -20.78
CA PRO A 186 1.24 7.00 -19.65
C PRO A 186 0.84 6.39 -18.29
N PHE A 187 -0.09 5.43 -18.28
CA PHE A 187 -0.50 4.68 -17.07
C PHE A 187 0.17 3.31 -17.03
N VAL A 188 1.10 3.13 -16.09
CA VAL A 188 1.81 1.87 -15.87
C VAL A 188 1.46 1.35 -14.48
N MET A 189 0.76 0.22 -14.40
CA MET A 189 0.50 -0.51 -13.17
C MET A 189 1.28 -1.82 -13.19
N TYR A 190 2.05 -2.06 -12.14
CA TYR A 190 2.76 -3.30 -11.93
C TYR A 190 2.13 -4.05 -10.74
N TYR A 191 1.45 -5.14 -11.00
CA TYR A 191 0.96 -6.04 -9.96
C TYR A 191 2.00 -7.14 -9.72
N ARG A 192 3.13 -6.79 -9.14
CA ARG A 192 4.14 -7.79 -8.81
C ARG A 192 3.99 -8.25 -7.37
N PRO A 193 3.85 -9.57 -7.13
CA PRO A 193 4.13 -10.09 -5.81
C PRO A 193 5.63 -9.86 -5.54
N PHE A 194 5.95 -9.10 -4.52
CA PHE A 194 7.34 -8.99 -4.07
C PHE A 194 7.67 -10.16 -3.15
N ARG A 195 8.90 -10.62 -3.26
CA ARG A 195 9.40 -11.63 -2.34
C ARG A 195 9.85 -10.95 -1.06
N LEU A 196 9.42 -11.46 0.09
CA LEU A 196 9.82 -10.93 1.40
C LEU A 196 11.34 -10.74 1.51
N GLY A 197 12.13 -11.69 0.99
CA GLY A 197 13.59 -11.60 1.03
C GLY A 197 14.17 -10.41 0.27
N ASP A 198 13.54 -9.98 -0.85
CA ASP A 198 14.00 -8.83 -1.62
C ASP A 198 13.67 -7.53 -0.88
N VAL A 199 12.43 -7.42 -0.38
CA VAL A 199 11.99 -6.27 0.42
C VAL A 199 12.82 -6.13 1.69
N ARG A 200 13.06 -7.24 2.40
CA ARG A 200 13.86 -7.25 3.63
C ARG A 200 15.27 -6.72 3.40
N ARG A 201 15.94 -7.16 2.31
CA ARG A 201 17.28 -6.67 1.97
C ARG A 201 17.31 -5.17 1.71
N GLU A 202 16.32 -4.64 0.99
CA GLU A 202 16.27 -3.19 0.70
C GLU A 202 15.93 -2.37 1.94
N LEU A 203 15.06 -2.85 2.82
CA LEU A 203 14.76 -2.22 4.11
C LEU A 203 16.00 -2.21 5.02
N ASP A 204 16.73 -3.33 5.11
CA ASP A 204 17.97 -3.40 5.89
C ASP A 204 19.03 -2.40 5.38
N ARG A 205 19.19 -2.29 4.06
CA ARG A 205 20.06 -1.29 3.41
C ARG A 205 19.63 0.15 3.70
N ALA A 206 18.31 0.38 3.82
CA ALA A 206 17.77 1.69 4.14
C ALA A 206 17.85 2.05 5.64
N GLY A 207 18.37 1.16 6.50
CA GLY A 207 18.57 1.44 7.92
C GLY A 207 17.48 0.90 8.84
N PHE A 208 16.76 -0.15 8.42
CA PHE A 208 15.71 -0.76 9.23
C PHE A 208 16.09 -2.13 9.78
N ASP A 209 15.61 -2.43 10.99
CA ASP A 209 15.51 -3.78 11.52
C ASP A 209 14.12 -4.33 11.22
N VAL A 210 14.03 -5.52 10.59
CA VAL A 210 12.78 -6.05 10.03
C VAL A 210 12.28 -7.24 10.81
N ALA A 211 11.07 -7.13 11.37
CA ALA A 211 10.30 -8.21 11.98
C ALA A 211 9.09 -8.58 11.11
N LEU A 212 8.64 -9.84 11.20
CA LEU A 212 7.42 -10.32 10.56
C LEU A 212 6.49 -10.86 11.65
N HIS A 213 5.32 -10.27 11.78
CA HIS A 213 4.26 -10.70 12.69
C HIS A 213 3.19 -11.46 11.93
N ALA A 214 2.82 -12.65 12.40
CA ALA A 214 1.73 -13.42 11.78
C ALA A 214 0.39 -12.74 12.06
N LEU A 215 -0.41 -12.52 11.02
CA LEU A 215 -1.81 -12.13 11.15
C LEU A 215 -2.68 -13.39 11.17
N SER A 216 -2.60 -14.18 12.27
CA SER A 216 -3.19 -15.52 12.37
C SER A 216 -4.71 -15.54 12.20
N GLU A 217 -5.38 -14.43 12.50
CA GLU A 217 -6.81 -14.26 12.28
C GLU A 217 -7.23 -14.28 10.80
N LEU A 218 -6.29 -14.09 9.88
CA LEU A 218 -6.50 -14.23 8.44
C LEU A 218 -6.33 -15.68 7.95
N GLY A 219 -6.08 -16.61 8.89
CA GLY A 219 -5.93 -18.03 8.66
C GLY A 219 -4.52 -18.45 8.29
N GLU A 220 -4.35 -19.76 8.24
CA GLU A 220 -3.08 -20.42 7.95
C GLU A 220 -3.15 -21.19 6.63
N ARG A 221 -1.99 -21.48 6.08
CA ARG A 221 -1.80 -22.35 4.93
C ARG A 221 -1.70 -23.81 5.39
N PRO A 222 -1.80 -24.81 4.47
CA PRO A 222 -1.65 -26.23 4.83
C PRO A 222 -0.31 -26.57 5.49
N ASP A 223 0.72 -25.77 5.27
CA ASP A 223 2.05 -25.91 5.86
C ASP A 223 2.20 -25.22 7.23
N GLY A 224 1.11 -24.68 7.79
CA GLY A 224 1.09 -23.95 9.06
C GLY A 224 1.60 -22.50 8.99
N SER A 225 2.07 -22.04 7.82
CA SER A 225 2.48 -20.65 7.67
C SER A 225 1.27 -19.71 7.56
N PRO A 226 1.36 -18.44 8.05
CA PRO A 226 0.25 -17.50 7.96
C PRO A 226 -0.06 -17.14 6.50
N ARG A 227 -1.34 -16.93 6.19
CA ARG A 227 -1.79 -16.45 4.87
C ARG A 227 -1.42 -15.00 4.62
N CYS A 228 -1.23 -14.23 5.68
CA CYS A 228 -0.78 -12.85 5.64
C CYS A 228 0.11 -12.56 6.85
N GLY A 229 1.19 -11.85 6.64
CA GLY A 229 2.03 -11.32 7.69
C GLY A 229 2.00 -9.80 7.70
N LEU A 230 2.28 -9.19 8.85
CA LEU A 230 2.58 -7.78 8.97
C LEU A 230 4.10 -7.62 9.03
N VAL A 231 4.67 -6.97 8.04
CA VAL A 231 6.07 -6.52 8.08
C VAL A 231 6.12 -5.28 8.96
N VAL A 232 6.98 -5.30 9.97
CA VAL A 232 7.30 -4.14 10.81
C VAL A 232 8.79 -3.89 10.71
N ALA A 233 9.13 -2.78 10.12
CA ALA A 233 10.50 -2.33 9.91
C ALA A 233 10.79 -1.15 10.87
N THR A 234 11.64 -1.36 11.86
CA THR A 234 11.98 -0.35 12.88
C THR A 234 13.24 0.40 12.44
N ARG A 235 13.17 1.73 12.37
CA ARG A 235 14.32 2.57 12.06
C ARG A 235 15.40 2.43 13.15
N ARG A 236 16.62 2.12 12.74
CA ARG A 236 17.82 2.07 13.62
C ARG A 236 18.24 3.46 14.11
#